data_d9d35b075dd4e1fd0d4093d03474d5b0
#
_entry.id   d9d35b075dd4e1fd0d4093d03474d5b0
#
_cell.length_a   1.000
_cell.length_b   1.000
_cell.length_c   1.000
_cell.angle_alpha   90.00
_cell.angle_beta   90.00
_cell.angle_gamma   90.00
#
_symmetry.space_group_name_H-M   'P 1'
#
loop_
_entity.id
_entity.type
_entity.pdbx_description
1 polymer ?
#
loop_
_entity_poly.entity_id
_entity_poly.type
_entity_poly.pdbx_seq_one_letter_code
_entity_poly.pdbx_strand_id
1 'polypeptide(L)'
;MASIVIAQGGGPTAVINQTLCGAISAARRLDPGLRILGARHGVRGLTARNVVDLTGLSETDLQRLGNTPNSGLGSTRDKPDPKACDAIFSALEAFDARAFIYIGGNDTAGTLELLRSQSSGQCRFVHAPKTIDNDLVANDHVPGFISAGLFVANAFTSMDLDFRAMPGIYVAIVMGRHAGFLTASPAAWQSGPEDAPHLIYSPEKPFSVAQFLDDVGAVYARLGRCVVSMSEGVQDETGRPLAEALAAGAVERDAHGNVQLTGGDLGMEIQKALKSRFPKARARVDTLGYLPRGYLGLIDPTDQAEAFAAGAFAAERAFSQSGSVVLDFDGQRTNPKLVPLDQVAGRTRHMPDSFFDGTNTISDEGRRYFKRLLPPRPDIFTPFV
;
A
#
# COMPACT_ATOMS: atom_id res chain seq x y z
N MET A 1 27.44 4.31 23.77
CA MET A 1 27.39 5.23 22.61
C MET A 1 25.93 5.25 22.14
N ALA A 2 25.37 6.42 22.16
CA ALA A 2 23.96 6.60 21.81
C ALA A 2 23.63 6.03 20.42
N SER A 3 22.44 5.49 20.27
CA SER A 3 21.99 4.92 19.00
C SER A 3 20.59 5.37 18.59
N ILE A 4 20.30 5.17 17.32
CA ILE A 4 18.95 5.16 16.75
C ILE A 4 18.68 3.76 16.19
N VAL A 5 17.51 3.23 16.47
CA VAL A 5 17.07 1.94 15.93
C VAL A 5 16.04 2.19 14.84
N ILE A 6 16.20 1.54 13.69
CA ILE A 6 15.27 1.62 12.56
C ILE A 6 14.76 0.22 12.23
N ALA A 7 13.48 0.08 11.98
CA ALA A 7 12.86 -1.17 11.59
C ALA A 7 11.87 -0.99 10.44
N GLN A 8 11.56 -2.08 9.74
CA GLN A 8 10.56 -2.14 8.66
C GLN A 8 9.47 -3.14 9.03
N GLY A 9 8.18 -2.78 8.86
CA GLY A 9 7.02 -3.57 9.25
C GLY A 9 5.93 -3.63 8.19
N GLY A 10 5.08 -4.66 8.27
CA GLY A 10 3.96 -4.88 7.35
C GLY A 10 4.39 -5.37 5.96
N GLY A 11 3.49 -5.29 4.99
CA GLY A 11 3.79 -5.63 3.60
C GLY A 11 4.87 -4.71 3.02
N PRO A 12 5.90 -5.22 2.31
CA PRO A 12 6.91 -4.36 1.70
C PRO A 12 6.34 -3.55 0.54
N THR A 13 7.09 -2.52 0.09
CA THR A 13 6.78 -1.72 -1.09
C THR A 13 8.01 -1.57 -1.98
N ALA A 14 7.83 -1.02 -3.17
CA ALA A 14 8.94 -0.72 -4.07
C ALA A 14 9.94 0.29 -3.48
N VAL A 15 9.48 1.18 -2.60
CA VAL A 15 10.27 2.32 -2.08
C VAL A 15 10.54 2.28 -0.57
N ILE A 16 10.16 1.21 0.13
CA ILE A 16 10.38 1.12 1.58
C ILE A 16 11.85 1.29 1.99
N ASN A 17 12.78 0.87 1.14
CA ASN A 17 14.21 1.04 1.36
C ASN A 17 14.68 2.48 1.13
N GLN A 18 13.99 3.27 0.31
CA GLN A 18 14.28 4.70 0.19
C GLN A 18 13.98 5.43 1.51
N THR A 19 12.89 5.06 2.18
CA THR A 19 12.59 5.60 3.52
C THR A 19 13.71 5.25 4.51
N LEU A 20 14.20 4.00 4.49
CA LEU A 20 15.34 3.59 5.31
C LEU A 20 16.60 4.40 4.98
N CYS A 21 16.94 4.57 3.71
CA CYS A 21 18.10 5.35 3.26
C CYS A 21 17.99 6.82 3.67
N GLY A 22 16.81 7.43 3.54
CA GLY A 22 16.55 8.79 4.00
C GLY A 22 16.82 8.94 5.51
N ALA A 23 16.30 8.01 6.31
CA ALA A 23 16.53 8.01 7.77
C ALA A 23 18.00 7.85 8.14
N ILE A 24 18.73 6.94 7.49
CA ILE A 24 20.17 6.75 7.70
C ILE A 24 20.94 8.01 7.33
N SER A 25 20.69 8.58 6.15
CA SER A 25 21.39 9.77 5.65
C SER A 25 21.16 10.98 6.55
N ALA A 26 19.94 11.19 7.02
CA ALA A 26 19.63 12.29 7.94
C ALA A 26 20.28 12.08 9.33
N ALA A 27 20.20 10.87 9.89
CA ALA A 27 20.81 10.55 11.18
C ALA A 27 22.32 10.81 11.18
N ARG A 28 23.03 10.41 10.13
CA ARG A 28 24.47 10.68 9.95
C ARG A 28 24.81 12.17 9.89
N ARG A 29 23.96 12.98 9.25
CA ARG A 29 24.17 14.45 9.17
C ARG A 29 23.95 15.12 10.51
N LEU A 30 22.98 14.64 11.31
CA LEU A 30 22.63 15.21 12.60
C LEU A 30 23.68 14.91 13.68
N ASP A 31 24.17 13.70 13.71
CA ASP A 31 25.18 13.27 14.67
C ASP A 31 26.08 12.20 14.04
N PRO A 32 27.28 12.59 13.54
CA PRO A 32 28.25 11.65 12.97
C PRO A 32 28.77 10.57 13.96
N GLY A 33 28.61 10.79 15.28
CA GLY A 33 28.99 9.85 16.32
C GLY A 33 27.89 8.86 16.70
N LEU A 34 26.70 8.98 16.11
CA LEU A 34 25.55 8.15 16.42
C LEU A 34 25.68 6.76 15.79
N ARG A 35 25.37 5.72 16.56
CA ARG A 35 25.20 4.38 15.99
C ARG A 35 23.82 4.25 15.35
N ILE A 36 23.77 3.71 14.14
CA ILE A 36 22.52 3.48 13.40
C ILE A 36 22.33 1.95 13.32
N LEU A 37 21.30 1.45 14.00
CA LEU A 37 21.01 0.03 14.09
C LEU A 37 19.74 -0.31 13.33
N GLY A 38 19.80 -1.32 12.46
CA GLY A 38 18.64 -1.87 11.76
C GLY A 38 18.10 -3.10 12.46
N ALA A 39 16.88 -3.10 12.97
CA ALA A 39 16.27 -4.28 13.56
C ALA A 39 15.76 -5.21 12.45
N ARG A 40 16.29 -6.44 12.39
CA ARG A 40 15.90 -7.44 11.39
C ARG A 40 14.51 -7.98 11.68
N HIS A 41 13.65 -8.03 10.66
CA HIS A 41 12.27 -8.48 10.81
C HIS A 41 11.43 -7.68 11.83
N GLY A 42 11.59 -6.36 11.83
CA GLY A 42 10.76 -5.46 12.62
C GLY A 42 10.90 -5.65 14.13
N VAL A 43 9.80 -5.55 14.86
CA VAL A 43 9.77 -5.74 16.33
C VAL A 43 10.17 -7.14 16.76
N ARG A 44 9.97 -8.17 15.94
CA ARG A 44 10.46 -9.54 16.21
C ARG A 44 11.97 -9.56 16.41
N GLY A 45 12.70 -8.92 15.51
CA GLY A 45 14.16 -8.82 15.60
C GLY A 45 14.60 -7.97 16.78
N LEU A 46 13.89 -6.90 17.07
CA LEU A 46 14.19 -6.05 18.22
C LEU A 46 13.99 -6.80 19.54
N THR A 47 12.90 -7.54 19.71
CA THR A 47 12.64 -8.42 20.85
C THR A 47 13.78 -9.46 21.03
N ALA A 48 14.27 -10.01 19.93
CA ALA A 48 15.38 -10.99 19.94
C ALA A 48 16.78 -10.36 19.97
N ARG A 49 16.89 -9.02 20.02
CA ARG A 49 18.15 -8.25 19.89
C ARG A 49 18.93 -8.56 18.61
N ASN A 50 18.21 -8.98 17.55
CA ASN A 50 18.77 -9.26 16.24
C ASN A 50 18.81 -7.98 15.40
N VAL A 51 19.91 -7.27 15.49
CA VAL A 51 20.15 -6.00 14.78
C VAL A 51 21.36 -6.09 13.86
N VAL A 52 21.43 -5.24 12.86
CA VAL A 52 22.59 -5.02 12.00
C VAL A 52 23.06 -3.58 12.16
N ASP A 53 24.36 -3.37 12.18
CA ASP A 53 24.95 -2.03 12.21
C ASP A 53 24.92 -1.43 10.79
N LEU A 54 24.24 -0.31 10.64
CA LEU A 54 24.08 0.42 9.39
C LEU A 54 24.97 1.68 9.33
N THR A 55 25.72 1.94 10.41
CA THR A 55 26.51 3.17 10.56
C THR A 55 27.53 3.34 9.44
N GLY A 56 28.18 2.25 9.04
CA GLY A 56 29.27 2.25 8.06
C GLY A 56 28.86 1.98 6.60
N LEU A 57 27.55 1.93 6.26
CA LEU A 57 27.13 1.70 4.88
C LEU A 57 27.69 2.79 3.94
N SER A 58 28.30 2.40 2.82
CA SER A 58 28.77 3.36 1.81
C SER A 58 27.61 4.03 1.09
N GLU A 59 27.85 5.20 0.49
CA GLU A 59 26.83 5.88 -0.37
C GLU A 59 26.41 4.97 -1.54
N THR A 60 27.34 4.19 -2.09
CA THR A 60 27.06 3.22 -3.14
C THR A 60 26.10 2.12 -2.64
N ASP A 61 26.30 1.61 -1.41
CA ASP A 61 25.43 0.60 -0.84
C ASP A 61 24.06 1.18 -0.49
N LEU A 62 23.99 2.42 0.01
CA LEU A 62 22.73 3.12 0.24
C LEU A 62 21.95 3.32 -1.06
N GLN A 63 22.63 3.72 -2.14
CA GLN A 63 22.00 3.87 -3.44
C GLN A 63 21.47 2.53 -3.97
N ARG A 64 22.26 1.46 -3.86
CA ARG A 64 21.83 0.10 -4.24
C ARG A 64 20.66 -0.39 -3.42
N LEU A 65 20.72 -0.19 -2.10
CA LEU A 65 19.64 -0.53 -1.18
C LEU A 65 18.35 0.21 -1.53
N GLY A 66 18.42 1.54 -1.70
CA GLY A 66 17.26 2.37 -2.02
C GLY A 66 16.60 2.00 -3.34
N ASN A 67 17.38 1.56 -4.34
CA ASN A 67 16.85 1.12 -5.64
C ASN A 67 16.41 -0.36 -5.66
N THR A 68 16.52 -1.06 -4.55
CA THR A 68 16.06 -2.46 -4.44
C THR A 68 14.66 -2.49 -3.82
N PRO A 69 13.64 -2.98 -4.53
CA PRO A 69 12.31 -3.19 -3.95
C PRO A 69 12.33 -4.16 -2.78
N ASN A 70 11.24 -4.16 -2.02
CA ASN A 70 11.06 -4.94 -0.81
C ASN A 70 11.90 -4.47 0.38
N SER A 71 11.82 -5.18 1.50
CA SER A 71 12.40 -4.75 2.77
C SER A 71 13.83 -5.26 2.94
N GLY A 72 14.81 -4.35 2.98
CA GLY A 72 16.22 -4.67 3.20
C GLY A 72 16.53 -5.19 4.59
N LEU A 73 15.74 -4.83 5.61
CA LEU A 73 15.85 -5.34 6.98
C LEU A 73 14.97 -6.56 7.25
N GLY A 74 14.17 -7.00 6.26
CA GLY A 74 13.06 -7.92 6.49
C GLY A 74 11.90 -7.21 7.19
N SER A 75 10.77 -7.88 7.30
CA SER A 75 9.55 -7.32 7.86
C SER A 75 8.82 -8.32 8.74
N THR A 76 7.86 -7.87 9.54
CA THR A 76 6.95 -8.70 10.32
C THR A 76 5.56 -8.07 10.37
N ARG A 77 4.56 -8.90 10.69
CA ARG A 77 3.20 -8.48 11.04
C ARG A 77 2.89 -8.73 12.52
N ASP A 78 3.91 -9.04 13.33
CA ASP A 78 3.71 -9.28 14.74
C ASP A 78 3.23 -8.01 15.45
N LYS A 79 2.23 -8.18 16.30
CA LYS A 79 1.77 -7.17 17.26
C LYS A 79 2.34 -7.56 18.63
N PRO A 80 3.16 -6.70 19.25
CA PRO A 80 3.74 -7.04 20.54
C PRO A 80 2.64 -7.12 21.62
N ASP A 81 2.65 -8.20 22.38
CA ASP A 81 1.92 -8.33 23.63
C ASP A 81 2.70 -7.62 24.77
N PRO A 82 2.18 -7.49 26.00
CA PRO A 82 2.87 -6.82 27.09
C PRO A 82 4.28 -7.37 27.36
N LYS A 83 4.46 -8.69 27.28
CA LYS A 83 5.76 -9.34 27.50
C LYS A 83 6.77 -8.99 26.38
N ALA A 84 6.29 -8.92 25.14
CA ALA A 84 7.11 -8.49 24.01
C ALA A 84 7.46 -6.99 24.11
N CYS A 85 6.57 -6.15 24.65
CA CYS A 85 6.86 -4.74 24.91
C CYS A 85 8.00 -4.60 25.93
N ASP A 86 8.00 -5.35 27.02
CA ASP A 86 9.09 -5.33 28.02
C ASP A 86 10.41 -5.76 27.39
N ALA A 87 10.42 -6.78 26.56
CA ALA A 87 11.62 -7.22 25.84
C ALA A 87 12.12 -6.15 24.85
N ILE A 88 11.22 -5.44 24.16
CA ILE A 88 11.55 -4.32 23.27
C ILE A 88 12.20 -3.19 24.07
N PHE A 89 11.62 -2.77 25.20
CA PHE A 89 12.21 -1.72 26.06
C PHE A 89 13.57 -2.12 26.56
N SER A 90 13.75 -3.35 27.06
CA SER A 90 15.04 -3.88 27.49
C SER A 90 16.08 -3.89 26.35
N ALA A 91 15.67 -4.18 25.12
CA ALA A 91 16.55 -4.12 23.96
C ALA A 91 16.96 -2.68 23.62
N LEU A 92 16.00 -1.75 23.61
CA LEU A 92 16.27 -0.34 23.34
C LEU A 92 17.22 0.27 24.37
N GLU A 93 17.04 -0.06 25.65
CA GLU A 93 17.93 0.36 26.73
C GLU A 93 19.34 -0.22 26.54
N ALA A 94 19.46 -1.52 26.26
CA ALA A 94 20.76 -2.19 26.04
C ALA A 94 21.52 -1.61 24.83
N PHE A 95 20.82 -1.06 23.85
CA PHE A 95 21.41 -0.39 22.69
C PHE A 95 21.67 1.11 22.92
N ASP A 96 21.38 1.65 24.11
CA ASP A 96 21.38 3.11 24.38
C ASP A 96 20.59 3.89 23.30
N ALA A 97 19.41 3.35 22.94
CA ALA A 97 18.59 3.89 21.86
C ALA A 97 17.86 5.17 22.30
N ARG A 98 18.18 6.28 21.66
CA ARG A 98 17.50 7.58 21.84
C ARG A 98 16.20 7.67 21.08
N ALA A 99 16.11 6.91 19.98
CA ALA A 99 14.92 6.86 19.15
C ALA A 99 14.74 5.49 18.50
N PHE A 100 13.47 5.13 18.26
CA PHE A 100 13.05 4.02 17.46
C PHE A 100 12.18 4.51 16.31
N ILE A 101 12.67 4.39 15.08
CA ILE A 101 11.92 4.69 13.85
C ILE A 101 11.38 3.37 13.30
N TYR A 102 10.05 3.30 13.09
CA TYR A 102 9.44 2.12 12.54
C TYR A 102 8.69 2.47 11.25
N ILE A 103 9.19 1.95 10.12
CA ILE A 103 8.67 2.21 8.78
C ILE A 103 7.56 1.21 8.51
N GLY A 104 6.32 1.67 8.29
CA GLY A 104 5.21 0.75 8.05
C GLY A 104 3.84 1.38 7.89
N GLY A 105 2.80 0.54 7.91
CA GLY A 105 1.40 0.92 7.76
C GLY A 105 0.67 1.14 9.09
N ASN A 106 -0.65 0.99 9.06
CA ASN A 106 -1.55 1.21 10.21
C ASN A 106 -1.15 0.41 11.47
N ASP A 107 -0.87 -0.88 11.33
CA ASP A 107 -0.45 -1.74 12.45
C ASP A 107 0.87 -1.30 13.06
N THR A 108 1.77 -0.76 12.24
CA THR A 108 3.06 -0.22 12.70
C THR A 108 2.88 1.05 13.52
N ALA A 109 2.01 1.95 13.07
CA ALA A 109 1.64 3.15 13.85
C ALA A 109 1.00 2.77 15.19
N GLY A 110 0.10 1.76 15.18
CA GLY A 110 -0.51 1.21 16.39
C GLY A 110 0.51 0.61 17.36
N THR A 111 1.48 -0.13 16.85
CA THR A 111 2.59 -0.68 17.66
C THR A 111 3.40 0.44 18.32
N LEU A 112 3.75 1.49 17.59
CA LEU A 112 4.51 2.61 18.15
C LEU A 112 3.70 3.42 19.17
N GLU A 113 2.41 3.58 18.97
CA GLU A 113 1.54 4.25 19.96
C GLU A 113 1.44 3.43 21.25
N LEU A 114 1.33 2.10 21.15
CA LEU A 114 1.36 1.20 22.30
C LEU A 114 2.69 1.35 23.08
N LEU A 115 3.83 1.29 22.38
CA LEU A 115 5.15 1.45 23.01
C LEU A 115 5.31 2.85 23.61
N ARG A 116 4.90 3.90 22.91
CA ARG A 116 4.97 5.28 23.42
C ARG A 116 4.16 5.45 24.71
N SER A 117 2.94 4.90 24.76
CA SER A 117 2.06 5.02 25.93
C SER A 117 2.61 4.32 27.18
N GLN A 118 3.45 3.30 27.02
CA GLN A 118 4.05 2.52 28.11
C GLN A 118 5.49 2.96 28.44
N SER A 119 6.08 3.85 27.62
CA SER A 119 7.48 4.27 27.77
C SER A 119 7.68 5.24 28.93
N SER A 120 8.81 5.09 29.63
CA SER A 120 9.31 6.06 30.63
C SER A 120 9.81 7.39 30.02
N GLY A 121 9.79 7.54 28.69
CA GLY A 121 10.18 8.75 27.98
C GLY A 121 11.67 8.86 27.60
N GLN A 122 12.47 7.85 27.85
CA GLN A 122 13.90 7.86 27.49
C GLN A 122 14.13 7.69 25.99
N CYS A 123 13.28 6.92 25.30
CA CYS A 123 13.31 6.70 23.85
C CYS A 123 12.14 7.44 23.16
N ARG A 124 12.40 7.98 21.98
CA ARG A 124 11.36 8.56 21.12
C ARG A 124 10.89 7.53 20.10
N PHE A 125 9.59 7.56 19.77
CA PHE A 125 8.97 6.61 18.86
C PHE A 125 8.43 7.36 17.64
N VAL A 126 9.00 7.11 16.47
CA VAL A 126 8.61 7.82 15.23
C VAL A 126 8.16 6.83 14.17
N HIS A 127 6.93 7.00 13.71
CA HIS A 127 6.38 6.27 12.58
C HIS A 127 6.76 6.97 11.27
N ALA A 128 7.34 6.23 10.33
CA ALA A 128 7.51 6.66 8.95
C ALA A 128 6.50 5.91 8.05
N PRO A 129 5.65 6.63 7.29
CA PRO A 129 4.54 6.02 6.57
C PRO A 129 5.00 5.17 5.40
N LYS A 130 4.35 4.03 5.20
CA LYS A 130 4.58 3.13 4.08
C LYS A 130 3.37 2.22 3.88
N THR A 131 2.72 2.27 2.72
CA THR A 131 1.69 1.32 2.26
C THR A 131 1.46 1.47 0.76
N ILE A 132 1.08 0.40 0.08
CA ILE A 132 0.58 0.48 -1.31
C ILE A 132 -0.92 0.79 -1.36
N ASP A 133 -1.65 0.58 -0.25
CA ASP A 133 -3.11 0.72 -0.19
C ASP A 133 -3.57 2.17 -0.06
N ASN A 134 -2.64 3.10 0.25
CA ASN A 134 -2.91 4.52 0.45
C ASN A 134 -3.94 4.81 1.56
N ASP A 135 -3.98 3.95 2.55
CA ASP A 135 -5.02 3.86 3.59
C ASP A 135 -4.64 4.48 4.94
N LEU A 136 -3.51 5.19 5.02
CA LEU A 136 -3.09 5.92 6.23
C LEU A 136 -3.76 7.29 6.30
N VAL A 137 -4.52 7.54 7.38
CA VAL A 137 -5.18 8.83 7.62
C VAL A 137 -4.16 9.97 7.76
N ALA A 138 -4.62 11.20 7.64
CA ALA A 138 -3.83 12.42 7.70
C ALA A 138 -2.78 12.56 6.57
N ASN A 139 -2.70 11.62 5.66
CA ASN A 139 -1.86 11.70 4.46
C ASN A 139 -2.69 12.11 3.23
N ASP A 140 -2.12 12.90 2.34
CA ASP A 140 -2.65 13.06 0.98
C ASP A 140 -2.46 11.75 0.20
N HIS A 141 -1.26 11.23 0.21
CA HIS A 141 -0.92 9.88 -0.26
C HIS A 141 0.27 9.33 0.53
N VAL A 142 0.61 8.06 0.33
CA VAL A 142 1.61 7.37 1.15
C VAL A 142 2.71 6.78 0.28
N PRO A 143 4.00 6.87 0.67
CA PRO A 143 5.10 6.22 -0.05
C PRO A 143 4.84 4.73 -0.28
N GLY A 144 4.99 4.30 -1.53
CA GLY A 144 4.68 2.97 -2.03
C GLY A 144 3.43 2.91 -2.90
N PHE A 145 2.50 3.87 -2.74
CA PHE A 145 1.26 3.91 -3.51
C PHE A 145 1.48 4.28 -4.97
N ILE A 146 2.30 5.30 -5.27
CA ILE A 146 2.48 5.78 -6.65
C ILE A 146 3.07 4.67 -7.53
N SER A 147 4.14 4.01 -7.09
CA SER A 147 4.75 2.89 -7.81
C SER A 147 3.79 1.71 -8.00
N ALA A 148 3.03 1.36 -6.96
CA ALA A 148 2.03 0.30 -7.05
C ALA A 148 0.87 0.66 -7.98
N GLY A 149 0.36 1.88 -7.90
CA GLY A 149 -0.69 2.40 -8.79
C GLY A 149 -0.23 2.47 -10.24
N LEU A 150 1.02 2.85 -10.48
CA LEU A 150 1.64 2.83 -11.81
C LEU A 150 1.69 1.41 -12.40
N PHE A 151 2.05 0.41 -11.58
CA PHE A 151 1.99 -1.00 -12.01
C PHE A 151 0.57 -1.39 -12.40
N VAL A 152 -0.43 -1.07 -11.57
CA VAL A 152 -1.82 -1.43 -11.83
C VAL A 152 -2.35 -0.72 -13.09
N ALA A 153 -2.04 0.58 -13.27
CA ALA A 153 -2.43 1.32 -14.46
C ALA A 153 -1.83 0.74 -15.76
N ASN A 154 -0.55 0.33 -15.72
CA ASN A 154 0.09 -0.36 -16.85
C ASN A 154 -0.56 -1.71 -17.15
N ALA A 155 -0.87 -2.50 -16.11
CA ALA A 155 -1.53 -3.80 -16.27
C ALA A 155 -2.90 -3.65 -16.96
N PHE A 156 -3.73 -2.69 -16.52
CA PHE A 156 -5.04 -2.45 -17.13
C PHE A 156 -4.96 -1.91 -18.55
N THR A 157 -4.01 -1.02 -18.83
CA THR A 157 -3.75 -0.54 -20.19
C THR A 157 -3.33 -1.68 -21.11
N SER A 158 -2.45 -2.56 -20.65
CA SER A 158 -2.01 -3.73 -21.41
C SER A 158 -3.16 -4.70 -21.68
N MET A 159 -4.02 -4.92 -20.68
CA MET A 159 -5.20 -5.78 -20.85
C MET A 159 -6.25 -5.16 -21.78
N ASP A 160 -6.43 -3.83 -21.78
CA ASP A 160 -7.31 -3.19 -22.75
C ASP A 160 -6.84 -3.43 -24.19
N LEU A 161 -5.53 -3.33 -24.44
CA LEU A 161 -4.95 -3.62 -25.76
C LEU A 161 -5.16 -5.08 -26.17
N ASP A 162 -4.96 -6.06 -25.26
CA ASP A 162 -5.23 -7.48 -25.53
C ASP A 162 -6.70 -7.74 -25.86
N PHE A 163 -7.61 -7.15 -25.06
CA PHE A 163 -9.05 -7.33 -25.23
C PHE A 163 -9.66 -6.49 -26.36
N ARG A 164 -8.96 -5.48 -26.87
CA ARG A 164 -9.25 -4.88 -28.18
C ARG A 164 -8.90 -5.83 -29.32
N ALA A 165 -7.73 -6.45 -29.27
CA ALA A 165 -7.27 -7.39 -30.28
C ALA A 165 -8.08 -8.70 -30.29
N MET A 166 -8.48 -9.17 -29.10
CA MET A 166 -9.22 -10.41 -28.91
C MET A 166 -10.39 -10.19 -27.93
N PRO A 167 -11.57 -9.77 -28.43
CA PRO A 167 -12.71 -9.37 -27.62
C PRO A 167 -13.13 -10.37 -26.52
N GLY A 168 -13.72 -9.87 -25.46
CA GLY A 168 -14.16 -10.69 -24.32
C GLY A 168 -14.31 -9.89 -23.03
N ILE A 169 -14.34 -10.63 -21.91
CA ILE A 169 -14.52 -10.06 -20.56
C ILE A 169 -13.28 -10.39 -19.74
N TYR A 170 -12.68 -9.38 -19.13
CA TYR A 170 -11.54 -9.51 -18.24
C TYR A 170 -11.81 -8.87 -16.89
N VAL A 171 -11.50 -9.57 -15.81
CA VAL A 171 -11.54 -9.04 -14.45
C VAL A 171 -10.17 -9.23 -13.82
N ALA A 172 -9.57 -8.17 -13.31
CA ALA A 172 -8.40 -8.27 -12.45
C ALA A 172 -8.76 -7.96 -11.00
N ILE A 173 -8.42 -8.88 -10.10
CA ILE A 173 -8.54 -8.67 -8.66
C ILE A 173 -7.27 -7.98 -8.17
N VAL A 174 -7.46 -6.83 -7.55
CA VAL A 174 -6.41 -5.91 -7.10
C VAL A 174 -6.38 -5.89 -5.58
N MET A 175 -5.20 -5.78 -4.97
CA MET A 175 -5.04 -5.59 -3.53
C MET A 175 -5.70 -4.28 -3.07
N GLY A 176 -6.09 -4.24 -1.80
CA GLY A 176 -6.75 -3.09 -1.18
C GLY A 176 -7.97 -3.53 -0.40
N ARG A 177 -7.75 -4.23 0.74
CA ARG A 177 -8.82 -4.85 1.53
C ARG A 177 -9.82 -3.84 2.09
N HIS A 178 -9.32 -2.69 2.55
CA HIS A 178 -10.11 -1.70 3.30
C HIS A 178 -10.26 -0.38 2.55
N ALA A 179 -9.47 -0.15 1.50
CA ALA A 179 -9.49 1.06 0.70
C ALA A 179 -9.21 0.75 -0.77
N GLY A 180 -9.99 1.34 -1.64
CA GLY A 180 -9.99 1.07 -3.08
C GLY A 180 -9.04 1.94 -3.90
N PHE A 181 -8.18 2.76 -3.28
CA PHE A 181 -7.28 3.64 -4.02
C PHE A 181 -6.45 2.92 -5.08
N LEU A 182 -5.89 1.75 -4.73
CA LEU A 182 -5.07 0.99 -5.67
C LEU A 182 -5.92 0.42 -6.82
N THR A 183 -7.11 -0.10 -6.52
CA THR A 183 -8.08 -0.61 -7.49
C THR A 183 -8.54 0.48 -8.45
N ALA A 184 -8.67 1.72 -7.96
CA ALA A 184 -9.14 2.87 -8.73
C ALA A 184 -8.01 3.62 -9.47
N SER A 185 -6.74 3.36 -9.14
CA SER A 185 -5.59 4.09 -9.70
C SER A 185 -5.53 4.10 -11.24
N PRO A 186 -5.97 3.04 -11.99
CA PRO A 186 -5.99 3.07 -13.45
C PRO A 186 -6.92 4.15 -14.05
N ALA A 187 -7.87 4.67 -13.26
CA ALA A 187 -8.73 5.79 -13.70
C ALA A 187 -7.93 7.06 -14.03
N ALA A 188 -6.67 7.17 -13.55
CA ALA A 188 -5.75 8.23 -13.95
C ALA A 188 -5.56 8.33 -15.46
N TRP A 189 -5.61 7.19 -16.16
CA TRP A 189 -5.30 7.09 -17.59
C TRP A 189 -6.52 6.95 -18.50
N GLN A 190 -7.71 6.98 -17.92
CA GLN A 190 -8.94 7.03 -18.70
C GLN A 190 -9.13 8.41 -19.35
N SER A 191 -9.36 8.43 -20.65
CA SER A 191 -9.68 9.62 -21.43
C SER A 191 -11.18 9.65 -21.81
N GLY A 192 -11.84 8.50 -21.81
CA GLY A 192 -13.24 8.35 -22.14
C GLY A 192 -13.83 7.02 -21.69
N PRO A 193 -15.14 6.81 -21.94
CA PRO A 193 -15.88 5.62 -21.47
C PRO A 193 -15.50 4.32 -22.22
N GLU A 194 -14.64 4.41 -23.20
CA GLU A 194 -14.12 3.25 -23.95
C GLU A 194 -12.74 2.79 -23.46
N ASP A 195 -12.12 3.54 -22.58
CA ASP A 195 -10.82 3.18 -21.98
C ASP A 195 -11.03 2.31 -20.75
N ALA A 196 -10.20 1.26 -20.65
CA ALA A 196 -10.19 0.39 -19.47
C ALA A 196 -9.50 1.06 -18.25
N PRO A 197 -9.89 0.61 -17.04
CA PRO A 197 -10.99 -0.31 -16.73
C PRO A 197 -12.35 0.32 -16.96
N HIS A 198 -13.29 -0.39 -17.60
CA HIS A 198 -14.63 0.13 -17.86
C HIS A 198 -15.49 0.19 -16.60
N LEU A 199 -15.22 -0.68 -15.64
CA LEU A 199 -15.91 -0.80 -14.36
C LEU A 199 -14.85 -0.96 -13.24
N ILE A 200 -15.10 -0.28 -12.11
CA ILE A 200 -14.19 -0.29 -10.95
C ILE A 200 -15.02 -0.58 -9.70
N TYR A 201 -14.81 -1.75 -9.09
CA TYR A 201 -15.49 -2.14 -7.86
C TYR A 201 -14.53 -2.06 -6.67
N SER A 202 -14.83 -1.21 -5.71
CA SER A 202 -14.00 -0.90 -4.54
C SER A 202 -14.69 -1.31 -3.22
N PRO A 203 -13.96 -1.44 -2.11
CA PRO A 203 -14.55 -1.82 -0.82
C PRO A 203 -15.51 -0.78 -0.25
N GLU A 204 -15.40 0.49 -0.68
CA GLU A 204 -16.23 1.59 -0.20
C GLU A 204 -17.66 1.58 -0.74
N LYS A 205 -17.93 0.76 -1.75
CA LYS A 205 -19.27 0.67 -2.35
C LYS A 205 -19.80 -0.75 -2.25
N PRO A 206 -21.11 -0.92 -1.96
CA PRO A 206 -21.71 -2.25 -1.88
C PRO A 206 -21.64 -2.95 -3.23
N PHE A 207 -21.36 -4.24 -3.20
CA PHE A 207 -21.23 -5.10 -4.38
C PHE A 207 -22.33 -6.16 -4.41
N SER A 208 -22.98 -6.29 -5.56
CA SER A 208 -23.93 -7.37 -5.86
C SER A 208 -23.48 -8.13 -7.11
N VAL A 209 -23.39 -9.46 -7.03
CA VAL A 209 -23.03 -10.31 -8.19
C VAL A 209 -24.04 -10.13 -9.33
N ALA A 210 -25.32 -9.99 -9.03
CA ALA A 210 -26.36 -9.78 -10.05
C ALA A 210 -26.13 -8.46 -10.79
N GLN A 211 -25.97 -7.35 -10.06
CA GLN A 211 -25.71 -6.04 -10.65
C GLN A 211 -24.38 -6.03 -11.43
N PHE A 212 -23.33 -6.64 -10.90
CA PHE A 212 -22.07 -6.80 -11.60
C PHE A 212 -22.23 -7.48 -12.97
N LEU A 213 -23.00 -8.56 -13.05
CA LEU A 213 -23.22 -9.26 -14.30
C LEU A 213 -24.03 -8.43 -15.31
N ASP A 214 -24.96 -7.62 -14.83
CA ASP A 214 -25.72 -6.71 -15.70
C ASP A 214 -24.87 -5.54 -16.19
N ASP A 215 -24.05 -4.94 -15.34
CA ASP A 215 -23.08 -3.88 -15.68
C ASP A 215 -22.06 -4.38 -16.73
N VAL A 216 -21.46 -5.56 -16.49
CA VAL A 216 -20.55 -6.21 -17.44
C VAL A 216 -21.26 -6.48 -18.78
N GLY A 217 -22.51 -6.96 -18.71
CA GLY A 217 -23.32 -7.23 -19.89
C GLY A 217 -23.59 -5.98 -20.73
N ALA A 218 -23.89 -4.85 -20.09
CA ALA A 218 -24.13 -3.58 -20.76
C ALA A 218 -22.86 -3.07 -21.48
N VAL A 219 -21.71 -3.10 -20.81
CA VAL A 219 -20.44 -2.71 -21.43
C VAL A 219 -20.05 -3.65 -22.57
N TYR A 220 -20.15 -4.97 -22.33
CA TYR A 220 -19.80 -5.98 -23.32
C TYR A 220 -20.69 -5.90 -24.57
N ALA A 221 -21.99 -5.66 -24.41
CA ALA A 221 -22.90 -5.47 -25.53
C ALA A 221 -22.56 -4.23 -26.38
N ARG A 222 -22.08 -3.17 -25.75
CA ARG A 222 -21.73 -1.91 -26.41
C ARG A 222 -20.37 -1.97 -27.12
N LEU A 223 -19.35 -2.57 -26.47
CA LEU A 223 -17.95 -2.49 -26.92
C LEU A 223 -17.40 -3.83 -27.45
N GLY A 224 -18.12 -4.94 -27.32
CA GLY A 224 -17.60 -6.29 -27.60
C GLY A 224 -16.54 -6.74 -26.59
N ARG A 225 -16.13 -5.87 -25.66
CA ARG A 225 -15.17 -6.15 -24.58
C ARG A 225 -15.59 -5.47 -23.28
N CYS A 226 -15.16 -6.02 -22.15
CA CYS A 226 -15.28 -5.40 -20.84
C CYS A 226 -14.07 -5.75 -19.98
N VAL A 227 -13.37 -4.74 -19.50
CA VAL A 227 -12.22 -4.88 -18.57
C VAL A 227 -12.61 -4.27 -17.24
N VAL A 228 -12.51 -5.04 -16.17
CA VAL A 228 -12.99 -4.69 -14.82
C VAL A 228 -11.84 -4.69 -13.84
N SER A 229 -11.73 -3.62 -13.05
CA SER A 229 -10.88 -3.55 -11.85
C SER A 229 -11.74 -3.85 -10.63
N MET A 230 -11.36 -4.87 -9.85
CA MET A 230 -12.11 -5.29 -8.67
C MET A 230 -11.17 -5.41 -7.46
N SER A 231 -11.51 -4.76 -6.36
CA SER A 231 -10.77 -4.94 -5.11
C SER A 231 -10.99 -6.34 -4.54
N GLU A 232 -9.94 -6.91 -3.93
CA GLU A 232 -10.07 -8.13 -3.12
C GLU A 232 -10.98 -7.94 -1.90
N GLY A 233 -11.19 -6.69 -1.49
CA GLY A 233 -11.96 -6.30 -0.32
C GLY A 233 -13.41 -5.88 -0.60
N VAL A 234 -13.95 -6.13 -1.81
CA VAL A 234 -15.36 -5.84 -2.10
C VAL A 234 -16.30 -6.50 -1.10
N GLN A 235 -17.34 -5.79 -0.68
CA GLN A 235 -18.28 -6.18 0.37
C GLN A 235 -19.70 -6.22 -0.18
N ASP A 236 -20.53 -7.12 0.35
CA ASP A 236 -21.95 -7.12 0.05
C ASP A 236 -22.69 -5.94 0.73
N GLU A 237 -23.98 -5.85 0.52
CA GLU A 237 -24.84 -4.78 1.08
C GLU A 237 -24.88 -4.77 2.62
N THR A 238 -24.46 -5.86 3.26
CA THR A 238 -24.38 -5.97 4.73
C THR A 238 -23.01 -5.58 5.29
N GLY A 239 -22.04 -5.24 4.43
CA GLY A 239 -20.66 -4.95 4.80
C GLY A 239 -19.80 -6.20 5.03
N ARG A 240 -20.29 -7.39 4.65
CA ARG A 240 -19.52 -8.63 4.75
C ARG A 240 -18.63 -8.79 3.52
N PRO A 241 -17.31 -9.07 3.70
CA PRO A 241 -16.43 -9.32 2.56
C PRO A 241 -16.98 -10.43 1.66
N LEU A 242 -17.03 -10.18 0.36
CA LEU A 242 -17.60 -11.12 -0.61
C LEU A 242 -16.86 -12.46 -0.61
N ALA A 243 -15.55 -12.44 -0.44
CA ALA A 243 -14.74 -13.64 -0.31
C ALA A 243 -15.17 -14.52 0.90
N GLU A 244 -15.59 -13.91 2.01
CA GLU A 244 -16.15 -14.64 3.16
C GLU A 244 -17.58 -15.14 2.86
N ALA A 245 -18.37 -14.34 2.15
CA ALA A 245 -19.75 -14.71 1.82
C ALA A 245 -19.81 -15.89 0.82
N LEU A 246 -18.81 -16.01 -0.04
CA LEU A 246 -18.72 -17.06 -1.06
C LEU A 246 -17.95 -18.30 -0.60
N ALA A 247 -17.16 -18.21 0.49
CA ALA A 247 -16.43 -19.35 1.03
C ALA A 247 -17.39 -20.37 1.63
N ALA A 248 -17.52 -21.51 0.99
CA ALA A 248 -18.34 -22.65 1.47
C ALA A 248 -17.69 -23.47 2.61
N GLY A 249 -16.60 -22.98 3.24
CA GLY A 249 -15.82 -23.70 4.25
C GLY A 249 -15.14 -22.80 5.27
N ALA A 250 -14.24 -23.39 6.08
CA ALA A 250 -13.47 -22.66 7.08
C ALA A 250 -12.58 -21.61 6.40
N VAL A 251 -12.78 -20.36 6.77
CA VAL A 251 -12.01 -19.24 6.28
C VAL A 251 -10.71 -19.16 7.09
N GLU A 252 -9.56 -19.27 6.44
CA GLU A 252 -8.27 -19.07 7.08
C GLU A 252 -8.11 -17.59 7.50
N ARG A 253 -7.75 -17.40 8.77
CA ARG A 253 -7.46 -16.07 9.32
C ARG A 253 -5.98 -15.95 9.62
N ASP A 254 -5.41 -14.78 9.32
CA ASP A 254 -4.04 -14.47 9.72
C ASP A 254 -3.95 -14.24 11.25
N ALA A 255 -2.71 -14.07 11.75
CA ALA A 255 -2.45 -13.81 13.17
C ALA A 255 -3.16 -12.55 13.72
N HIS A 256 -3.76 -11.74 12.84
CA HIS A 256 -4.50 -10.51 13.18
C HIS A 256 -6.02 -10.71 13.14
N GLY A 257 -6.50 -11.96 12.93
CA GLY A 257 -7.92 -12.28 12.77
C GLY A 257 -8.50 -11.85 11.41
N ASN A 258 -7.67 -11.30 10.51
CA ASN A 258 -8.12 -10.97 9.17
C ASN A 258 -8.24 -12.23 8.34
N VAL A 259 -9.34 -12.35 7.62
CA VAL A 259 -9.50 -13.40 6.62
C VAL A 259 -8.33 -13.33 5.65
N GLN A 260 -7.62 -14.42 5.50
CA GLN A 260 -6.72 -14.58 4.37
C GLN A 260 -7.58 -14.72 3.13
N LEU A 261 -7.83 -13.58 2.49
CA LEU A 261 -8.42 -13.56 1.16
C LEU A 261 -7.37 -14.16 0.21
N THR A 262 -7.37 -15.48 0.09
CA THR A 262 -6.71 -16.12 -1.02
C THR A 262 -7.51 -15.67 -2.23
N GLY A 263 -6.99 -14.69 -2.98
CA GLY A 263 -7.68 -14.11 -4.14
C GLY A 263 -8.14 -15.14 -5.17
N GLY A 264 -7.72 -16.38 -5.03
CA GLY A 264 -8.17 -17.54 -5.78
C GLY A 264 -9.65 -17.85 -5.62
N ASP A 265 -10.21 -17.76 -4.42
CA ASP A 265 -11.61 -18.14 -4.17
C ASP A 265 -12.57 -17.10 -4.77
N LEU A 266 -12.32 -15.81 -4.53
CA LEU A 266 -13.11 -14.74 -5.13
C LEU A 266 -13.02 -14.80 -6.67
N GLY A 267 -11.81 -14.95 -7.21
CA GLY A 267 -11.60 -15.03 -8.66
C GLY A 267 -12.32 -16.21 -9.30
N MET A 268 -12.30 -17.38 -8.66
CA MET A 268 -13.01 -18.56 -9.16
C MET A 268 -14.53 -18.36 -9.16
N GLU A 269 -15.10 -17.75 -8.13
CA GLU A 269 -16.55 -17.51 -8.05
C GLU A 269 -17.00 -16.47 -9.09
N ILE A 270 -16.25 -15.38 -9.26
CA ILE A 270 -16.51 -14.39 -10.33
C ILE A 270 -16.37 -15.07 -11.71
N GLN A 271 -15.36 -15.91 -11.92
CA GLN A 271 -15.19 -16.63 -13.17
C GLN A 271 -16.35 -17.60 -13.47
N LYS A 272 -16.88 -18.31 -12.45
CA LYS A 272 -18.06 -19.17 -12.59
C LYS A 272 -19.32 -18.36 -12.96
N ALA A 273 -19.54 -17.25 -12.26
CA ALA A 273 -20.68 -16.36 -12.53
C ALA A 273 -20.64 -15.80 -13.96
N LEU A 274 -19.47 -15.34 -14.42
CA LEU A 274 -19.29 -14.84 -15.78
C LEU A 274 -19.53 -15.96 -16.84
N LYS A 275 -19.00 -17.15 -16.63
CA LYS A 275 -19.20 -18.29 -17.55
C LYS A 275 -20.66 -18.73 -17.63
N SER A 276 -21.37 -18.70 -16.50
CA SER A 276 -22.81 -19.00 -16.45
C SER A 276 -23.64 -17.98 -17.25
N ARG A 277 -23.35 -16.69 -17.08
CA ARG A 277 -24.11 -15.59 -17.70
C ARG A 277 -23.73 -15.35 -19.16
N PHE A 278 -22.45 -15.55 -19.51
CA PHE A 278 -21.87 -15.30 -20.83
C PHE A 278 -21.14 -16.54 -21.38
N PRO A 279 -21.85 -17.66 -21.65
CA PRO A 279 -21.21 -18.95 -21.98
C PRO A 279 -20.42 -18.92 -23.30
N LYS A 280 -20.73 -17.98 -24.20
CA LYS A 280 -20.04 -17.83 -25.49
C LYS A 280 -18.88 -16.80 -25.45
N ALA A 281 -18.78 -15.99 -24.37
CA ALA A 281 -17.74 -14.99 -24.27
C ALA A 281 -16.41 -15.60 -23.81
N ARG A 282 -15.30 -15.08 -24.35
CA ARG A 282 -13.98 -15.28 -23.74
C ARG A 282 -13.97 -14.52 -22.41
N ALA A 283 -14.07 -15.23 -21.28
CA ALA A 283 -14.01 -14.62 -19.95
C ALA A 283 -12.74 -15.09 -19.21
N ARG A 284 -12.03 -14.14 -18.60
CA ARG A 284 -10.83 -14.38 -17.79
C ARG A 284 -10.89 -13.59 -16.51
N VAL A 285 -10.46 -14.19 -15.42
CA VAL A 285 -10.29 -13.54 -14.13
C VAL A 285 -8.89 -13.84 -13.61
N ASP A 286 -8.10 -12.82 -13.35
CA ASP A 286 -6.77 -12.93 -12.81
C ASP A 286 -6.66 -12.18 -11.50
N THR A 287 -5.73 -12.59 -10.62
CA THR A 287 -5.37 -11.86 -9.41
C THR A 287 -3.97 -11.29 -9.60
N LEU A 288 -3.80 -9.96 -9.47
CA LEU A 288 -2.49 -9.32 -9.57
C LEU A 288 -1.56 -9.72 -8.42
N GLY A 289 -2.14 -10.18 -7.31
CA GLY A 289 -1.42 -10.71 -6.16
C GLY A 289 -0.41 -9.71 -5.59
N TYR A 290 0.80 -10.19 -5.28
CA TYR A 290 1.84 -9.37 -4.63
C TYR A 290 2.73 -8.59 -5.60
N LEU A 291 2.60 -8.75 -6.91
CA LEU A 291 3.44 -8.05 -7.88
C LEU A 291 3.45 -6.52 -7.72
N PRO A 292 2.30 -5.83 -7.47
CA PRO A 292 2.29 -4.39 -7.28
C PRO A 292 3.14 -3.88 -6.10
N ARG A 293 3.45 -4.74 -5.12
CA ARG A 293 4.22 -4.35 -3.93
C ARG A 293 5.66 -3.98 -4.23
N GLY A 294 6.30 -4.64 -5.18
CA GLY A 294 7.73 -4.47 -5.38
C GLY A 294 8.20 -4.91 -6.75
N TYR A 295 7.45 -4.53 -7.79
CA TYR A 295 7.84 -4.84 -9.16
C TYR A 295 9.05 -4.01 -9.57
N LEU A 296 10.17 -4.68 -9.84
CA LEU A 296 11.46 -4.04 -10.12
C LEU A 296 11.45 -3.14 -11.36
N GLY A 297 10.60 -3.44 -12.33
CA GLY A 297 10.53 -2.71 -13.61
C GLY A 297 9.78 -1.38 -13.57
N LEU A 298 9.06 -1.08 -12.47
CA LEU A 298 8.21 0.12 -12.36
C LEU A 298 8.32 0.72 -10.95
N ILE A 299 9.40 1.47 -10.72
CA ILE A 299 9.58 2.25 -9.49
C ILE A 299 9.50 3.73 -9.89
N ASP A 300 8.51 4.44 -9.37
CA ASP A 300 8.31 5.84 -9.70
C ASP A 300 9.35 6.74 -8.99
N PRO A 301 10.01 7.68 -9.71
CA PRO A 301 11.01 8.56 -9.11
C PRO A 301 10.43 9.52 -8.04
N THR A 302 9.17 9.95 -8.19
CA THR A 302 8.50 10.82 -7.21
C THR A 302 8.26 10.05 -5.92
N ASP A 303 7.75 8.81 -6.03
CA ASP A 303 7.56 7.91 -4.90
C ASP A 303 8.87 7.63 -4.15
N GLN A 304 9.97 7.44 -4.90
CA GLN A 304 11.31 7.29 -4.31
C GLN A 304 11.75 8.54 -3.53
N ALA A 305 11.61 9.72 -4.14
CA ALA A 305 12.00 10.97 -3.52
C ALA A 305 11.18 11.28 -2.26
N GLU A 306 9.88 11.06 -2.31
CA GLU A 306 8.97 11.26 -1.17
C GLU A 306 9.22 10.25 -0.04
N ALA A 307 9.49 8.98 -0.38
CA ALA A 307 9.89 7.97 0.58
C ALA A 307 11.20 8.36 1.30
N PHE A 308 12.20 8.81 0.55
CA PHE A 308 13.46 9.30 1.11
C PHE A 308 13.23 10.51 2.02
N ALA A 309 12.43 11.49 1.58
CA ALA A 309 12.12 12.68 2.35
C ALA A 309 11.36 12.35 3.65
N ALA A 310 10.42 11.42 3.60
CA ALA A 310 9.68 10.95 4.79
C ALA A 310 10.62 10.29 5.81
N GLY A 311 11.56 9.45 5.34
CA GLY A 311 12.57 8.82 6.19
C GLY A 311 13.54 9.83 6.81
N ALA A 312 14.04 10.78 6.02
CA ALA A 312 14.91 11.84 6.49
C ALA A 312 14.23 12.70 7.55
N PHE A 313 13.00 13.13 7.28
CA PHE A 313 12.21 13.91 8.23
C PHE A 313 11.91 13.12 9.52
N ALA A 314 11.62 11.82 9.43
CA ALA A 314 11.44 10.98 10.61
C ALA A 314 12.69 10.98 11.49
N ALA A 315 13.88 10.84 10.92
CA ALA A 315 15.13 10.90 11.67
C ALA A 315 15.40 12.28 12.29
N GLU A 316 15.12 13.35 11.57
CA GLU A 316 15.26 14.72 12.08
C GLU A 316 14.36 14.98 13.29
N ARG A 317 13.14 14.44 13.29
CA ARG A 317 12.18 14.60 14.42
C ARG A 317 12.45 13.64 15.57
N ALA A 318 13.05 12.48 15.31
CA ALA A 318 13.26 11.43 16.29
C ALA A 318 14.04 11.86 17.53
N PHE A 319 14.88 12.89 17.44
CA PHE A 319 15.65 13.41 18.57
C PHE A 319 14.87 14.43 19.42
N SER A 320 13.76 14.95 18.94
CA SER A 320 12.98 15.98 19.63
C SER A 320 11.64 15.48 20.18
N GLN A 321 10.92 14.67 19.40
CA GLN A 321 9.57 14.24 19.77
C GLN A 321 9.16 12.93 19.10
N SER A 322 8.20 12.23 19.73
CA SER A 322 7.51 11.09 19.13
C SER A 322 6.38 11.56 18.23
N GLY A 323 6.05 10.78 17.19
CA GLY A 323 4.95 11.11 16.30
C GLY A 323 4.90 10.24 15.06
N SER A 324 3.92 10.48 14.20
CA SER A 324 3.79 9.89 12.89
C SER A 324 4.14 10.93 11.82
N VAL A 325 5.06 10.60 10.94
CA VAL A 325 5.26 11.38 9.71
C VAL A 325 4.07 11.14 8.79
N VAL A 326 3.55 12.21 8.23
CA VAL A 326 2.51 12.19 7.20
C VAL A 326 2.93 13.06 6.03
N LEU A 327 2.45 12.72 4.83
CA LEU A 327 2.66 13.52 3.64
C LEU A 327 1.46 14.42 3.40
N ASP A 328 1.68 15.72 3.42
CA ASP A 328 0.67 16.76 3.22
C ASP A 328 0.90 17.47 1.88
N PHE A 329 -0.17 17.65 1.11
CA PHE A 329 -0.12 18.35 -0.17
C PHE A 329 -0.66 19.77 -0.02
N ASP A 330 0.17 20.77 -0.27
CA ASP A 330 -0.16 22.19 -0.11
C ASP A 330 -0.81 22.84 -1.35
N GLY A 331 -1.15 22.03 -2.35
CA GLY A 331 -1.68 22.49 -3.64
C GLY A 331 -0.60 22.59 -4.74
N GLN A 332 0.68 22.52 -4.39
CA GLN A 332 1.81 22.61 -5.31
C GLN A 332 2.78 21.43 -5.16
N ARG A 333 3.10 21.06 -3.93
CA ARG A 333 4.07 20.00 -3.61
C ARG A 333 3.66 19.22 -2.37
N THR A 334 4.20 18.03 -2.26
CA THR A 334 4.05 17.17 -1.09
C THR A 334 5.17 17.49 -0.08
N ASN A 335 4.78 17.69 1.18
CA ASN A 335 5.70 18.00 2.27
C ASN A 335 5.49 17.04 3.45
N PRO A 336 6.56 16.52 4.09
CA PRO A 336 6.41 15.74 5.30
C PRO A 336 6.07 16.65 6.49
N LYS A 337 5.11 16.21 7.32
CA LYS A 337 4.74 16.82 8.59
C LYS A 337 4.76 15.77 9.70
N LEU A 338 4.87 16.19 10.94
CA LEU A 338 4.71 15.30 12.09
C LEU A 338 3.38 15.57 12.78
N VAL A 339 2.64 14.50 13.03
CA VAL A 339 1.40 14.50 13.81
C VAL A 339 1.51 13.53 15.00
N PRO A 340 0.71 13.68 16.06
CA PRO A 340 0.63 12.70 17.14
C PRO A 340 0.33 11.28 16.61
N LEU A 341 0.94 10.24 17.21
CA LEU A 341 0.76 8.86 16.80
C LEU A 341 -0.70 8.39 16.88
N ASP A 342 -1.44 8.82 17.91
CA ASP A 342 -2.85 8.50 18.13
C ASP A 342 -3.79 9.07 17.05
N GLN A 343 -3.35 10.04 16.27
CA GLN A 343 -4.11 10.53 15.13
C GLN A 343 -4.08 9.57 13.92
N VAL A 344 -3.07 8.70 13.85
CA VAL A 344 -2.89 7.73 12.76
C VAL A 344 -3.17 6.30 13.19
N ALA A 345 -2.72 5.93 14.39
CA ALA A 345 -2.82 4.57 14.91
C ALA A 345 -4.27 4.04 14.95
N GLY A 346 -4.47 2.84 14.40
CA GLY A 346 -5.77 2.16 14.43
C GLY A 346 -6.87 2.79 13.57
N ARG A 347 -6.51 3.69 12.66
CA ARG A 347 -7.45 4.37 11.76
C ARG A 347 -7.14 4.05 10.31
N THR A 348 -8.18 3.82 9.52
CA THR A 348 -8.07 3.55 8.08
C THR A 348 -8.65 4.72 7.30
N ARG A 349 -7.93 5.17 6.28
CA ARG A 349 -8.41 6.14 5.29
C ARG A 349 -9.12 5.39 4.18
N HIS A 350 -10.32 5.83 3.87
CA HIS A 350 -11.11 5.36 2.73
C HIS A 350 -11.12 6.40 1.61
N MET A 351 -11.44 5.99 0.40
CA MET A 351 -11.73 6.93 -0.67
C MET A 351 -12.98 7.73 -0.31
N PRO A 352 -12.96 9.07 -0.46
CA PRO A 352 -14.13 9.89 -0.20
C PRO A 352 -15.26 9.59 -1.20
N ASP A 353 -16.51 9.76 -0.78
CA ASP A 353 -17.68 9.54 -1.63
C ASP A 353 -17.64 10.40 -2.91
N SER A 354 -17.05 11.59 -2.86
CA SER A 354 -16.86 12.47 -4.01
C SER A 354 -15.99 11.88 -5.13
N PHE A 355 -15.20 10.83 -4.83
CA PHE A 355 -14.40 10.13 -5.84
C PHE A 355 -15.21 9.17 -6.71
N PHE A 356 -16.47 8.94 -6.38
CA PHE A 356 -17.34 8.01 -7.09
C PHE A 356 -18.44 8.75 -7.88
N ASP A 357 -18.75 8.19 -9.05
CA ASP A 357 -19.95 8.48 -9.82
C ASP A 357 -20.76 7.18 -9.91
N GLY A 358 -21.69 7.00 -8.96
CA GLY A 358 -22.37 5.72 -8.75
C GLY A 358 -21.55 4.71 -7.94
N THR A 359 -21.69 3.42 -8.25
CA THR A 359 -21.10 2.32 -7.49
C THR A 359 -19.86 1.70 -8.12
N ASN A 360 -19.62 1.95 -9.41
CA ASN A 360 -18.60 1.27 -10.21
C ASN A 360 -17.84 2.19 -11.19
N THR A 361 -17.92 3.50 -10.98
CA THR A 361 -17.25 4.51 -11.82
C THR A 361 -16.57 5.55 -10.95
N ILE A 362 -15.40 6.01 -11.36
CA ILE A 362 -14.65 7.07 -10.68
C ILE A 362 -15.05 8.42 -11.26
N SER A 363 -15.38 9.36 -10.38
CA SER A 363 -15.75 10.73 -10.73
C SER A 363 -14.58 11.52 -11.31
N ASP A 364 -14.85 12.68 -11.89
CA ASP A 364 -13.82 13.59 -12.37
C ASP A 364 -12.88 14.08 -11.24
N GLU A 365 -13.41 14.21 -10.01
CA GLU A 365 -12.60 14.56 -8.85
C GLU A 365 -11.62 13.43 -8.52
N GLY A 366 -12.09 12.20 -8.45
CA GLY A 366 -11.24 11.03 -8.24
C GLY A 366 -10.19 10.86 -9.35
N ARG A 367 -10.60 11.02 -10.62
CA ARG A 367 -9.66 11.00 -11.75
C ARG A 367 -8.58 12.06 -11.64
N ARG A 368 -8.93 13.31 -11.25
CA ARG A 368 -7.93 14.39 -11.04
C ARG A 368 -6.93 14.03 -9.94
N TYR A 369 -7.40 13.44 -8.83
CA TYR A 369 -6.52 12.98 -7.75
C TYR A 369 -5.48 11.98 -8.28
N PHE A 370 -5.90 10.92 -8.97
CA PHE A 370 -4.99 9.91 -9.50
C PHE A 370 -4.07 10.45 -10.60
N LYS A 371 -4.58 11.31 -11.50
CA LYS A 371 -3.78 11.97 -12.56
C LYS A 371 -2.67 12.86 -12.00
N ARG A 372 -2.86 13.45 -10.84
CA ARG A 372 -1.83 14.24 -10.17
C ARG A 372 -0.70 13.37 -9.63
N LEU A 373 -1.01 12.17 -9.19
CA LEU A 373 -0.05 11.27 -8.54
C LEU A 373 0.70 10.38 -9.53
N LEU A 374 0.02 9.87 -10.53
CA LEU A 374 0.62 8.97 -11.50
C LEU A 374 1.24 9.75 -12.68
N PRO A 375 2.37 9.27 -13.23
CA PRO A 375 2.91 9.84 -14.46
C PRO A 375 1.90 9.77 -15.60
N PRO A 376 2.04 10.59 -16.64
CA PRO A 376 1.18 10.56 -17.82
C PRO A 376 1.10 9.16 -18.43
N ARG A 377 -0.07 8.81 -18.98
CA ARG A 377 -0.22 7.58 -19.76
C ARG A 377 0.82 7.55 -20.87
N PRO A 378 1.50 6.41 -21.08
CA PRO A 378 2.37 6.24 -22.24
C PRO A 378 1.62 6.54 -23.55
N ASP A 379 2.32 7.16 -24.50
CA ASP A 379 1.78 7.34 -25.85
C ASP A 379 1.72 5.98 -26.55
N ILE A 380 0.50 5.50 -26.80
CA ILE A 380 0.24 4.21 -27.42
C ILE A 380 -0.66 4.40 -28.64
N PHE A 381 -0.31 3.72 -29.70
CA PHE A 381 -1.13 3.71 -30.91
C PHE A 381 -2.48 3.01 -30.63
N THR A 382 -3.58 3.65 -31.03
CA THR A 382 -4.91 3.04 -30.96
C THR A 382 -5.03 1.97 -32.06
N PRO A 383 -5.31 0.68 -31.70
CA PRO A 383 -5.48 -0.37 -32.69
C PRO A 383 -6.59 -0.04 -33.71
N PHE A 384 -6.47 -0.57 -34.92
CA PHE A 384 -7.45 -0.40 -35.98
C PHE A 384 -8.74 -1.23 -35.79
N VAL A 385 -8.90 -1.90 -34.64
CA VAL A 385 -10.00 -2.80 -34.30
C VAL A 385 -10.88 -2.25 -33.19
#